data_d8b1ba8ed9eed666e894e53d4940780d
#
_entry.id   d8b1ba8ed9eed666e894e53d4940780d
#
_cell.length_a   1.000
_cell.length_b   1.000
_cell.length_c   1.000
_cell.angle_alpha   90.00
_cell.angle_beta   90.00
_cell.angle_gamma   90.00
#
_symmetry.space_group_name_H-M   'P 1'
#
loop_
_entity.id
_entity.type
_entity.pdbx_description
1 polymer ?
#
loop_
_entity_poly.entity_id
_entity_poly.type
_entity_poly.pdbx_seq_one_letter_code
_entity_poly.pdbx_strand_id
1 'polypeptide(L)'
;MTLRDLCEYTAPEREPTHVDYRGLDVYGMGPPSSGGSTVGEALNILEEAPNWDALTTTQKYHWFLEASRFAFADRGAFLGDPAFSDIPLEELLSQDYAKERSCIRGVRQPAWTGRERHGHQGLMRGCA
;
A
#
# COMPACT_ATOMS: atom_id res chain seq x y z
N MET A 1 28.69 10.22 -9.35
CA MET A 1 28.07 10.33 -10.70
C MET A 1 29.13 10.77 -11.66
N THR A 2 29.38 10.04 -12.72
CA THR A 2 30.39 10.32 -13.76
C THR A 2 29.68 10.57 -15.09
N LEU A 3 30.42 11.08 -16.10
CA LEU A 3 29.87 11.22 -17.45
C LEU A 3 29.47 9.85 -18.05
N ARG A 4 30.15 8.79 -17.66
CA ARG A 4 29.84 7.42 -18.10
C ARG A 4 28.48 6.99 -17.58
N ASP A 5 28.16 7.26 -16.32
CA ASP A 5 26.85 6.93 -15.72
C ASP A 5 25.69 7.60 -16.48
N LEU A 6 25.93 8.83 -16.97
CA LEU A 6 24.94 9.56 -17.77
C LEU A 6 24.82 9.03 -19.20
N CYS A 7 25.93 8.60 -19.81
CA CYS A 7 25.93 8.05 -21.17
C CYS A 7 25.32 6.63 -21.22
N GLU A 8 25.50 5.85 -20.17
CA GLU A 8 25.03 4.46 -20.09
C GLU A 8 23.61 4.35 -19.51
N TYR A 9 23.06 5.46 -18.97
CA TYR A 9 21.70 5.43 -18.41
C TYR A 9 20.66 5.23 -19.51
N THR A 10 19.79 4.26 -19.28
CA THR A 10 18.60 4.01 -20.10
C THR A 10 17.37 4.13 -19.25
N ALA A 11 16.30 4.73 -19.78
CA ALA A 11 15.01 4.79 -19.12
C ALA A 11 14.23 3.50 -19.47
N PRO A 12 14.12 2.54 -18.54
CA PRO A 12 13.39 1.30 -18.82
C PRO A 12 11.87 1.57 -18.89
N GLU A 13 11.22 0.96 -19.87
CA GLU A 13 9.76 0.88 -19.87
C GLU A 13 9.30 -0.11 -18.78
N ARG A 14 8.25 0.26 -18.06
CA ARG A 14 7.68 -0.55 -16.97
C ARG A 14 6.17 -0.59 -17.10
N GLU A 15 5.58 -1.74 -16.77
CA GLU A 15 4.14 -1.88 -16.74
C GLU A 15 3.54 -1.02 -15.60
N PRO A 16 2.40 -0.37 -15.84
CA PRO A 16 1.69 0.34 -14.80
C PRO A 16 1.12 -0.64 -13.76
N THR A 17 0.94 -0.17 -12.54
CA THR A 17 0.07 -0.86 -11.59
C THR A 17 -1.38 -0.65 -11.97
N HIS A 18 -2.22 -1.63 -11.69
CA HIS A 18 -3.65 -1.57 -11.95
C HIS A 18 -4.43 -2.12 -10.76
N VAL A 19 -5.48 -1.42 -10.35
CA VAL A 19 -6.50 -1.91 -9.41
C VAL A 19 -7.87 -1.48 -9.91
N ASP A 20 -8.88 -2.29 -9.64
CA ASP A 20 -10.29 -1.86 -9.75
C ASP A 20 -10.68 -1.19 -8.44
N TYR A 21 -11.32 -0.05 -8.53
CA TYR A 21 -11.91 0.62 -7.37
C TYR A 21 -13.32 1.07 -7.70
N ARG A 22 -14.31 0.40 -7.17
CA ARG A 22 -15.73 0.69 -7.37
C ARG A 22 -16.14 0.71 -8.85
N GLY A 23 -15.60 -0.22 -9.62
CA GLY A 23 -15.85 -0.34 -11.05
C GLY A 23 -15.10 0.69 -11.91
N LEU A 24 -14.08 1.32 -11.35
CA LEU A 24 -13.17 2.21 -12.06
C LEU A 24 -11.78 1.59 -12.12
N ASP A 25 -11.24 1.48 -13.34
CA ASP A 25 -9.85 1.09 -13.54
C ASP A 25 -8.90 2.21 -13.12
N VAL A 26 -8.07 1.95 -12.11
CA VAL A 26 -7.08 2.90 -11.62
C VAL A 26 -5.69 2.42 -11.97
N TYR A 27 -5.03 3.17 -12.84
CA TYR A 27 -3.66 2.91 -13.25
C TYR A 27 -2.68 3.87 -12.55
N GLY A 28 -1.54 3.34 -12.15
CA GLY A 28 -0.50 4.13 -11.50
C GLY A 28 0.89 3.73 -11.95
N MET A 29 1.88 4.57 -11.65
CA MET A 29 3.27 4.24 -11.95
C MET A 29 3.75 3.13 -11.03
N GLY A 30 4.29 2.06 -11.62
CA GLY A 30 4.91 0.95 -10.90
C GLY A 30 6.23 1.32 -10.23
N PRO A 31 6.79 0.41 -9.40
CA PRO A 31 8.10 0.59 -8.79
C PRO A 31 9.21 0.92 -9.82
N PRO A 32 10.18 1.75 -9.45
CA PRO A 32 10.52 2.25 -8.12
C PRO A 32 9.63 3.38 -7.60
N SER A 33 8.68 3.87 -8.40
CA SER A 33 7.67 4.78 -7.89
C SER A 33 6.73 4.04 -6.93
N SER A 34 6.49 4.63 -5.77
CA SER A 34 5.53 4.09 -4.81
C SER A 34 4.10 4.58 -5.05
N GLY A 35 3.90 5.52 -5.99
CA GLY A 35 2.63 6.19 -6.19
C GLY A 35 1.51 5.20 -6.53
N GLY A 36 1.72 4.39 -7.56
CA GLY A 36 0.71 3.43 -8.00
C GLY A 36 0.41 2.34 -6.97
N SER A 37 1.43 1.72 -6.40
CA SER A 37 1.25 0.65 -5.40
C SER A 37 0.61 1.16 -4.11
N THR A 38 1.11 2.27 -3.55
CA THR A 38 0.60 2.83 -2.30
C THR A 38 -0.83 3.34 -2.43
N VAL A 39 -1.16 3.99 -3.55
CA VAL A 39 -2.53 4.44 -3.82
C VAL A 39 -3.44 3.25 -4.08
N GLY A 40 -3.01 2.27 -4.90
CA GLY A 40 -3.79 1.09 -5.20
C GLY A 40 -4.13 0.26 -3.95
N GLU A 41 -3.15 0.01 -3.09
CA GLU A 41 -3.36 -0.67 -1.82
C GLU A 41 -4.34 0.08 -0.91
N ALA A 42 -4.16 1.41 -0.77
CA ALA A 42 -5.07 2.21 0.03
C ALA A 42 -6.51 2.17 -0.49
N LEU A 43 -6.70 2.18 -1.81
CA LEU A 43 -8.02 2.07 -2.44
C LEU A 43 -8.65 0.70 -2.20
N ASN A 44 -7.88 -0.39 -2.36
CA ASN A 44 -8.36 -1.73 -2.08
C ASN A 44 -8.80 -1.90 -0.61
N ILE A 45 -8.04 -1.35 0.35
CA ILE A 45 -8.43 -1.34 1.76
C ILE A 45 -9.70 -0.50 1.99
N LEU A 46 -9.83 0.64 1.32
CA LEU A 46 -11.04 1.48 1.42
C LEU A 46 -12.28 0.81 0.86
N GLU A 47 -12.14 -0.07 -0.12
CA GLU A 47 -13.25 -0.81 -0.70
C GLU A 47 -13.88 -1.80 0.29
N GLU A 48 -13.09 -2.28 1.24
CA GLU A 48 -13.56 -3.15 2.32
C GLU A 48 -14.40 -2.42 3.40
N ALA A 49 -14.51 -1.08 3.32
CA ALA A 49 -15.32 -0.31 4.27
C ALA A 49 -16.81 -0.64 4.12
N PRO A 50 -17.48 -1.14 5.17
CA PRO A 50 -18.87 -1.55 5.10
C PRO A 50 -19.79 -0.34 4.92
N ASN A 51 -20.76 -0.44 4.01
CA ASN A 51 -21.80 0.59 3.83
C ASN A 51 -21.26 2.02 3.72
N TRP A 52 -20.25 2.23 2.90
CA TRP A 52 -19.58 3.52 2.76
C TRP A 52 -20.51 4.73 2.69
N ASP A 53 -21.62 4.61 1.99
CA ASP A 53 -22.55 5.72 1.81
C ASP A 53 -23.30 6.10 3.10
N ALA A 54 -23.48 5.14 3.99
CA ALA A 54 -24.09 5.34 5.31
C ALA A 54 -23.10 5.86 6.38
N LEU A 55 -21.80 5.85 6.08
CA LEU A 55 -20.79 6.35 7.01
C LEU A 55 -20.87 7.87 7.17
N THR A 56 -20.71 8.32 8.40
CA THR A 56 -20.51 9.76 8.68
C THR A 56 -19.19 10.25 8.08
N THR A 57 -19.08 11.54 7.86
CA THR A 57 -17.84 12.16 7.36
C THR A 57 -16.63 11.81 8.23
N THR A 58 -16.79 11.80 9.54
CA THR A 58 -15.71 11.41 10.48
C THR A 58 -15.27 9.96 10.27
N GLN A 59 -16.21 9.04 10.08
CA GLN A 59 -15.91 7.64 9.80
C GLN A 59 -15.21 7.46 8.45
N LYS A 60 -15.64 8.21 7.42
CA LYS A 60 -14.97 8.19 6.10
C LYS A 60 -13.53 8.67 6.20
N TYR A 61 -13.26 9.75 6.94
CA TYR A 61 -11.90 10.20 7.19
C TYR A 61 -11.10 9.20 8.01
N HIS A 62 -11.69 8.54 8.99
CA HIS A 62 -11.02 7.49 9.75
C HIS A 62 -10.58 6.35 8.83
N TRP A 63 -11.47 5.84 8.00
CA TRP A 63 -11.13 4.81 7.02
C TRP A 63 -10.01 5.23 6.07
N PHE A 64 -10.11 6.45 5.53
CA PHE A 64 -9.08 6.99 4.65
C PHE A 64 -7.70 7.09 5.31
N LEU A 65 -7.66 7.58 6.53
CA LEU A 65 -6.40 7.74 7.27
C LEU A 65 -5.80 6.38 7.65
N GLU A 66 -6.62 5.43 8.09
CA GLU A 66 -6.13 4.10 8.43
C GLU A 66 -5.67 3.32 7.20
N ALA A 67 -6.42 3.33 6.11
CA ALA A 67 -6.00 2.73 4.85
C ALA A 67 -4.67 3.32 4.37
N SER A 68 -4.54 4.64 4.40
CA SER A 68 -3.30 5.32 4.06
C SER A 68 -2.15 4.92 5.00
N ARG A 69 -2.42 4.80 6.30
CA ARG A 69 -1.41 4.40 7.29
C ARG A 69 -0.84 3.00 7.00
N PHE A 70 -1.69 2.04 6.64
CA PHE A 70 -1.26 0.70 6.27
C PHE A 70 -0.46 0.72 4.97
N ALA A 71 -0.98 1.35 3.92
CA ALA A 71 -0.28 1.45 2.64
C ALA A 71 1.09 2.13 2.75
N PHE A 72 1.22 3.15 3.60
CA PHE A 72 2.52 3.79 3.86
C PHE A 72 3.45 2.94 4.72
N ALA A 73 2.93 2.11 5.62
CA ALA A 73 3.74 1.16 6.38
C ALA A 73 4.32 0.09 5.46
N ASP A 74 3.50 -0.47 4.58
CA ASP A 74 3.91 -1.49 3.62
C ASP A 74 4.83 -0.91 2.54
N ARG A 75 4.58 0.33 2.11
CA ARG A 75 5.52 1.08 1.30
C ARG A 75 6.92 1.13 1.93
N GLY A 76 7.00 1.43 3.22
CA GLY A 76 8.27 1.52 3.93
C GLY A 76 8.96 0.16 4.16
N ALA A 77 8.19 -0.93 4.15
CA ALA A 77 8.70 -2.28 4.37
C ALA A 77 9.14 -2.97 3.07
N PHE A 78 8.42 -2.78 1.99
CA PHE A 78 8.54 -3.62 0.79
C PHE A 78 8.97 -2.89 -0.48
N LEU A 79 8.72 -1.57 -0.59
CA LEU A 79 9.01 -0.88 -1.85
C LEU A 79 10.47 -0.45 -1.97
N GLY A 80 11.00 -0.68 -3.16
CA GLY A 80 12.34 -0.33 -3.56
C GLY A 80 12.45 -0.26 -5.10
N ASP A 81 13.66 -0.30 -5.63
CA ASP A 81 13.86 -0.46 -7.06
C ASP A 81 13.86 -1.96 -7.41
N PRO A 82 12.96 -2.42 -8.31
CA PRO A 82 12.87 -3.81 -8.72
C PRO A 82 14.14 -4.35 -9.39
N ALA A 83 15.05 -3.48 -9.80
CA ALA A 83 16.37 -3.90 -10.29
C ALA A 83 17.28 -4.44 -9.16
N PHE A 84 16.96 -4.12 -7.89
CA PHE A 84 17.79 -4.43 -6.72
C PHE A 84 17.01 -5.08 -5.57
N SER A 85 15.67 -5.12 -5.65
CA SER A 85 14.81 -5.63 -4.59
C SER A 85 13.68 -6.44 -5.18
N ASP A 86 13.34 -7.55 -4.53
CA ASP A 86 12.14 -8.29 -4.83
C ASP A 86 10.95 -7.62 -4.13
N ILE A 87 9.97 -7.19 -4.92
CA ILE A 87 8.81 -6.45 -4.43
C ILE A 87 7.57 -7.32 -4.63
N PRO A 88 6.85 -7.73 -3.57
CA PRO A 88 5.65 -8.54 -3.69
C PRO A 88 4.44 -7.72 -4.15
N LEU A 89 4.57 -7.11 -5.34
CA LEU A 89 3.61 -6.12 -5.85
C LEU A 89 2.21 -6.72 -6.06
N GLU A 90 2.13 -7.95 -6.58
CA GLU A 90 0.86 -8.62 -6.80
C GLU A 90 0.14 -8.90 -5.48
N GLU A 91 0.88 -9.32 -4.44
CA GLU A 91 0.34 -9.55 -3.11
C GLU A 91 -0.18 -8.25 -2.49
N LEU A 92 0.64 -7.18 -2.50
CA LEU A 92 0.27 -5.87 -1.95
C LEU A 92 -0.98 -5.28 -2.60
N LEU A 93 -1.21 -5.57 -3.87
CA LEU A 93 -2.37 -5.08 -4.62
C LEU A 93 -3.53 -6.10 -4.68
N SER A 94 -3.42 -7.23 -3.97
CA SER A 94 -4.48 -8.23 -3.94
C SER A 94 -5.63 -7.82 -3.02
N GLN A 95 -6.85 -8.24 -3.37
CA GLN A 95 -8.03 -8.04 -2.53
C GLN A 95 -7.96 -8.85 -1.22
N ASP A 96 -7.30 -10.01 -1.24
CA ASP A 96 -7.15 -10.82 -0.03
C ASP A 96 -6.24 -10.11 0.99
N TYR A 97 -5.15 -9.50 0.54
CA TYR A 97 -4.30 -8.68 1.41
C TYR A 97 -5.04 -7.45 1.93
N ALA A 98 -5.83 -6.78 1.09
CA ALA A 98 -6.66 -5.66 1.50
C ALA A 98 -7.66 -6.05 2.61
N LYS A 99 -8.29 -7.23 2.53
CA LYS A 99 -9.16 -7.76 3.59
C LYS A 99 -8.42 -7.96 4.91
N GLU A 100 -7.21 -8.51 4.87
CA GLU A 100 -6.39 -8.66 6.08
C GLU A 100 -6.06 -7.30 6.71
N ARG A 101 -5.71 -6.32 5.89
CA ARG A 101 -5.39 -4.96 6.33
C ARG A 101 -6.62 -4.18 6.79
N SER A 102 -7.79 -4.45 6.22
CA SER A 102 -9.05 -3.76 6.55
C SER A 102 -9.60 -4.10 7.94
N CYS A 103 -9.00 -5.03 8.68
CA CYS A 103 -9.32 -5.29 10.08
C CYS A 103 -9.03 -4.05 10.97
N ILE A 104 -9.49 -2.90 10.51
CA ILE A 104 -9.46 -1.62 11.21
C ILE A 104 -10.50 -1.68 12.34
N ARG A 105 -10.13 -2.32 13.45
CA ARG A 105 -10.98 -2.34 14.63
C ARG A 105 -10.86 -1.00 15.37
N GLY A 106 -12.00 -0.34 15.42
CA GLY A 106 -12.32 0.89 16.13
C GLY A 106 -11.32 1.41 17.15
N VAL A 107 -10.95 2.63 16.94
CA VAL A 107 -10.56 3.67 17.92
C VAL A 107 -10.13 3.17 19.31
N ARG A 108 -9.15 2.29 19.40
CA ARG A 108 -8.35 2.09 20.62
C ARG A 108 -7.09 1.28 20.31
N GLN A 109 -6.19 1.86 19.55
CA GLN A 109 -4.78 1.53 19.74
C GLN A 109 -3.99 2.83 19.85
N PRO A 110 -3.16 2.95 20.88
CA PRO A 110 -2.34 4.14 21.05
C PRO A 110 -1.36 4.27 19.89
N ALA A 111 -1.16 5.52 19.52
CA ALA A 111 -0.22 5.93 18.50
C ALA A 111 1.09 5.14 18.56
N TRP A 112 1.59 4.83 17.37
CA TRP A 112 2.91 4.33 17.10
C TRP A 112 3.96 4.85 18.10
N THR A 113 4.42 4.01 19.02
CA THR A 113 5.63 4.27 19.78
C THR A 113 6.79 3.76 18.94
N GLY A 114 7.44 4.67 18.25
CA GLY A 114 8.56 4.38 17.36
C GLY A 114 9.73 3.73 18.04
N ARG A 115 9.67 2.43 18.13
CA ARG A 115 10.83 1.59 18.40
C ARG A 115 10.47 0.13 18.13
N GLU A 116 10.74 -0.30 16.90
CA GLU A 116 11.25 -1.64 16.66
C GLU A 116 11.61 -1.79 15.17
N ARG A 117 12.84 -1.38 14.87
CA ARG A 117 13.56 -1.98 13.73
C ARG A 117 14.14 -3.28 14.27
N HIS A 118 13.47 -4.39 14.12
CA HIS A 118 14.09 -5.73 14.13
C HIS A 118 13.00 -6.80 13.90
N GLY A 119 13.21 -7.59 12.85
CA GLY A 119 12.65 -8.92 12.74
C GLY A 119 11.31 -9.03 12.01
N HIS A 120 11.37 -9.19 10.70
CA HIS A 120 10.28 -9.78 9.93
C HIS A 120 10.03 -11.20 10.40
N GLN A 121 9.20 -11.40 11.39
CA GLN A 121 8.51 -12.67 11.64
C GLN A 121 7.33 -12.41 12.56
N GLY A 122 6.12 -12.53 12.00
CA GLY A 122 4.93 -12.83 12.78
C GLY A 122 4.03 -11.66 13.10
N LEU A 123 3.23 -11.20 12.15
CA LEU A 123 1.97 -10.54 12.43
C LEU A 123 0.87 -10.94 11.44
N MET A 124 0.83 -12.23 11.16
CA MET A 124 -0.36 -12.90 10.63
C MET A 124 -1.18 -13.35 11.82
N ARG A 125 -1.98 -12.49 12.42
CA ARG A 125 -3.11 -12.91 13.24
C ARG A 125 -4.35 -12.38 12.60
N GLY A 126 -5.02 -13.29 11.89
CA GLY A 126 -6.25 -13.05 11.19
C GLY A 126 -7.32 -12.40 12.07
N CYS A 127 -8.24 -11.71 11.43
CA CYS A 127 -9.51 -11.31 12.02
C CYS A 127 -10.28 -12.57 12.40
N ALA A 128 -10.34 -12.92 13.67
CA ALA A 128 -11.24 -13.91 14.25
C ALA A 128 -12.44 -13.20 14.84
#